data_7ee0ebaa4db4b387b189733e229d8d2e
#
_entry.id   7ee0ebaa4db4b387b189733e229d8d2e
#
_cell.length_a   1.000
_cell.length_b   1.000
_cell.length_c   1.000
_cell.angle_alpha   90.00
_cell.angle_beta   90.00
_cell.angle_gamma   90.00
#
_symmetry.space_group_name_H-M   'P 1'
#
loop_
_entity.id
_entity.type
_entity.pdbx_description
1 polymer ?
#
loop_
_entity_poly.entity_id
_entity_poly.type
_entity_poly.pdbx_seq_one_letter_code
_entity_poly.pdbx_strand_id
1 'polypeptide(L)'
;KKDGVICIDVVEHIPPEDVIQFINDIFKLANKFLFIVIACYPANKVLPDKRNAHLTIKNPEEWRKIINNVKSKYPNISPFVICTTDRNEFIPVS
;
A
#
# COMPACT_ATOMS: atom_id res chain seq x y z
N LYS A 1 -16.87 -10.85 4.97
CA LYS A 1 -15.99 -9.71 5.24
C LYS A 1 -15.33 -9.86 6.60
N LYS A 2 -14.15 -9.31 6.73
CA LYS A 2 -13.39 -9.29 7.97
C LYS A 2 -13.53 -7.92 8.63
N ASP A 3 -13.53 -7.88 9.98
CA ASP A 3 -13.52 -6.60 10.70
C ASP A 3 -12.28 -5.78 10.36
N GLY A 4 -11.13 -6.44 10.26
CA GLY A 4 -9.88 -5.79 9.91
C GLY A 4 -9.10 -6.58 8.88
N VAL A 5 -8.29 -5.88 8.08
CA VAL A 5 -7.37 -6.47 7.11
C VAL A 5 -5.98 -5.91 7.36
N ILE A 6 -4.99 -6.79 7.37
CA ILE A 6 -3.59 -6.42 7.55
C ILE A 6 -2.83 -6.79 6.28
N CYS A 7 -2.09 -5.82 5.73
CA CYS A 7 -1.32 -6.02 4.51
C CYS A 7 0.05 -5.36 4.69
N ILE A 8 1.08 -6.17 4.91
CA ILE A 8 2.42 -5.68 5.21
C ILE A 8 3.39 -6.10 4.10
N ASP A 9 4.08 -5.13 3.51
CA ASP A 9 5.10 -5.33 2.49
C ASP A 9 4.58 -6.12 1.28
N VAL A 10 3.36 -5.81 0.82
CA VAL A 10 2.74 -6.45 -0.34
C VAL A 10 2.49 -5.46 -1.47
N VAL A 11 1.97 -4.27 -1.16
CA VAL A 11 1.50 -3.31 -2.17
C VAL A 11 2.61 -2.90 -3.15
N GLU A 12 3.84 -2.74 -2.66
CA GLU A 12 4.96 -2.34 -3.51
C GLU A 12 5.36 -3.43 -4.52
N HIS A 13 4.92 -4.67 -4.31
CA HIS A 13 5.16 -5.78 -5.24
C HIS A 13 4.09 -5.89 -6.32
N ILE A 14 3.03 -5.11 -6.23
CA ILE A 14 1.95 -5.11 -7.21
C ILE A 14 2.36 -4.24 -8.39
N PRO A 15 2.15 -4.69 -9.65
CA PRO A 15 2.46 -3.86 -10.81
C PRO A 15 1.70 -2.52 -10.76
N PRO A 16 2.32 -1.42 -11.25
CA PRO A 16 1.68 -0.09 -11.17
C PRO A 16 0.26 -0.05 -11.73
N GLU A 17 -0.01 -0.77 -12.79
CA GLU A 17 -1.33 -0.79 -13.44
C GLU A 17 -2.40 -1.47 -12.58
N ASP A 18 -1.99 -2.28 -11.59
CA ASP A 18 -2.93 -3.04 -10.75
C ASP A 18 -3.05 -2.47 -9.34
N VAL A 19 -2.24 -1.47 -8.99
CA VAL A 19 -2.16 -0.98 -7.61
C VAL A 19 -3.48 -0.41 -7.10
N ILE A 20 -4.12 0.44 -7.88
CA ILE A 20 -5.36 1.09 -7.44
C ILE A 20 -6.46 0.05 -7.23
N GLN A 21 -6.57 -0.92 -8.15
CA GLN A 21 -7.55 -1.99 -8.03
C GLN A 21 -7.26 -2.86 -6.80
N PHE A 22 -5.98 -3.17 -6.56
CA PHE A 22 -5.58 -3.97 -5.41
C PHE A 22 -5.95 -3.28 -4.09
N ILE A 23 -5.67 -1.99 -3.97
CA ILE A 23 -6.02 -1.22 -2.77
C ILE A 23 -7.53 -1.14 -2.60
N ASN A 24 -8.26 -0.92 -3.69
CA ASN A 24 -9.72 -0.92 -3.66
C ASN A 24 -10.28 -2.26 -3.14
N ASP A 25 -9.69 -3.36 -3.60
CA ASP A 25 -10.12 -4.70 -3.16
C ASP A 25 -9.86 -4.92 -1.68
N ILE A 26 -8.74 -4.42 -1.16
CA ILE A 26 -8.44 -4.50 0.27
C ILE A 26 -9.50 -3.73 1.09
N PHE A 27 -9.82 -2.51 0.68
CA PHE A 27 -10.88 -1.74 1.34
C PHE A 27 -12.20 -2.48 1.32
N LYS A 28 -12.51 -3.12 0.21
CA LYS A 28 -13.76 -3.89 0.05
C LYS A 28 -13.86 -5.06 1.02
N LEU A 29 -12.72 -5.71 1.33
CA LEU A 29 -12.67 -6.84 2.24
C LEU A 29 -12.81 -6.43 3.70
N ALA A 30 -12.41 -5.22 4.04
CA ALA A 30 -12.45 -4.73 5.41
C ALA A 30 -13.85 -4.28 5.79
N ASN A 31 -14.21 -4.46 7.06
CA ASN A 31 -15.47 -3.97 7.60
C ASN A 31 -15.28 -2.72 8.42
N LYS A 32 -14.19 -2.64 9.20
CA LYS A 32 -13.96 -1.56 10.15
C LYS A 32 -12.62 -0.88 9.96
N PHE A 33 -11.54 -1.64 9.79
CA PHE A 33 -10.21 -1.03 9.69
C PHE A 33 -9.29 -1.78 8.75
N LEU A 34 -8.27 -1.06 8.29
CA LEU A 34 -7.15 -1.61 7.54
C LEU A 34 -5.85 -1.24 8.22
N PHE A 35 -4.85 -2.11 8.12
CA PHE A 35 -3.48 -1.77 8.47
C PHE A 35 -2.57 -2.17 7.32
N ILE A 36 -1.97 -1.17 6.67
CA ILE A 36 -1.12 -1.39 5.49
C ILE A 36 0.25 -0.77 5.75
N VAL A 37 1.30 -1.55 5.49
CA VAL A 37 2.67 -1.07 5.51
C VAL A 37 3.23 -1.21 4.10
N ILE A 38 3.73 -0.12 3.54
CA ILE A 38 4.23 -0.05 2.17
C ILE A 38 5.70 0.33 2.18
N ALA A 39 6.55 -0.46 1.51
CA ALA A 39 7.94 -0.10 1.34
C ALA A 39 8.08 0.94 0.22
N CYS A 40 8.72 2.06 0.54
CA CYS A 40 8.92 3.18 -0.40
C CYS A 40 10.36 3.26 -0.88
N TYR A 41 11.01 2.11 -1.06
CA TYR A 41 12.40 2.01 -1.50
C TYR A 41 12.58 0.75 -2.35
N PRO A 42 13.63 0.68 -3.19
CA PRO A 42 13.88 -0.50 -4.01
C PRO A 42 14.20 -1.73 -3.16
N ALA A 43 13.76 -2.91 -3.62
CA ALA A 43 14.12 -4.16 -2.98
C ALA A 43 15.57 -4.52 -3.26
N ASN A 44 16.17 -5.37 -2.41
CA ASN A 44 17.49 -5.91 -2.64
C ASN A 44 17.50 -7.00 -3.70
N LYS A 45 16.34 -7.53 -4.08
CA LYS A 45 16.20 -8.59 -5.05
C LYS A 45 15.76 -8.04 -6.40
N VAL A 46 16.24 -8.71 -7.46
CA VAL A 46 15.86 -8.40 -8.84
C VAL A 46 15.11 -9.60 -9.39
N LEU A 47 14.03 -9.36 -10.13
CA LEU A 47 13.24 -10.41 -10.75
C LEU A 47 13.98 -11.01 -11.93
N PRO A 48 13.59 -12.22 -12.39
CA PRO A 48 14.24 -12.85 -13.55
C PRO A 48 14.26 -11.98 -14.82
N ASP A 49 13.29 -11.07 -14.97
CA ASP A 49 13.24 -10.13 -16.10
C ASP A 49 14.04 -8.85 -15.85
N LYS A 50 14.88 -8.84 -14.82
CA LYS A 50 15.75 -7.73 -14.41
C LYS A 50 15.02 -6.53 -13.80
N ARG A 51 13.70 -6.62 -13.55
CA ARG A 51 13.00 -5.58 -12.83
C ARG A 51 13.24 -5.74 -11.32
N ASN A 52 13.20 -4.63 -10.60
CA ASN A 52 13.27 -4.69 -9.15
C ASN A 52 12.02 -5.41 -8.60
N ALA A 53 12.19 -6.21 -7.54
CA ALA A 53 11.06 -6.93 -6.94
C ALA A 53 9.99 -5.98 -6.41
N HIS A 54 10.35 -4.76 -6.01
CA HIS A 54 9.38 -3.71 -5.72
C HIS A 54 8.97 -3.05 -7.04
N LEU A 55 7.91 -3.56 -7.65
CA LEU A 55 7.46 -3.13 -8.98
C LEU A 55 6.88 -1.71 -8.97
N THR A 56 6.37 -1.26 -7.84
CA THR A 56 5.79 0.07 -7.70
C THR A 56 6.46 0.79 -6.55
N ILE A 57 7.35 1.73 -6.88
CA ILE A 57 8.07 2.52 -5.89
C ILE A 57 7.57 3.96 -5.99
N LYS A 58 6.94 4.45 -4.93
CA LYS A 58 6.41 5.81 -4.84
C LYS A 58 6.82 6.43 -3.53
N ASN A 59 6.88 7.76 -3.50
CA ASN A 59 7.14 8.45 -2.24
C ASN A 59 5.86 8.48 -1.37
N PRO A 60 5.98 8.78 -0.06
CA PRO A 60 4.82 8.79 0.83
C PRO A 60 3.69 9.69 0.37
N GLU A 61 3.99 10.84 -0.22
CA GLU A 61 2.96 11.79 -0.67
C GLU A 61 2.15 11.21 -1.82
N GLU A 62 2.80 10.49 -2.74
CA GLU A 62 2.10 9.82 -3.84
C GLU A 62 1.17 8.73 -3.30
N TRP A 63 1.63 7.95 -2.33
CA TRP A 63 0.80 6.93 -1.69
C TRP A 63 -0.38 7.56 -0.96
N ARG A 64 -0.16 8.70 -0.27
CA ARG A 64 -1.23 9.41 0.43
C ARG A 64 -2.36 9.79 -0.53
N LYS A 65 -2.03 10.27 -1.71
CA LYS A 65 -3.02 10.65 -2.73
C LYS A 65 -3.84 9.45 -3.19
N ILE A 66 -3.17 8.32 -3.44
CA ILE A 66 -3.85 7.09 -3.88
C ILE A 66 -4.78 6.58 -2.79
N ILE A 67 -4.29 6.50 -1.55
CA ILE A 67 -5.06 6.00 -0.42
C ILE A 67 -6.28 6.90 -0.17
N ASN A 68 -6.10 8.22 -0.17
CA ASN A 68 -7.20 9.15 0.06
C ASN A 68 -8.26 9.06 -1.04
N ASN A 69 -7.85 8.85 -2.28
CA ASN A 69 -8.78 8.68 -3.38
C ASN A 69 -9.65 7.44 -3.21
N VAL A 70 -9.04 6.32 -2.84
CA VAL A 70 -9.79 5.07 -2.60
C VAL A 70 -10.63 5.19 -1.32
N LYS A 71 -10.05 5.74 -0.25
CA LYS A 71 -10.72 5.90 1.03
C LYS A 71 -12.04 6.68 0.91
N SER A 72 -12.10 7.66 0.01
CA SER A 72 -13.31 8.47 -0.16
C SER A 72 -14.53 7.65 -0.55
N LYS A 73 -14.33 6.46 -1.10
CA LYS A 73 -15.41 5.53 -1.46
C LYS A 73 -15.83 4.63 -0.31
N TYR A 74 -15.09 4.63 0.79
CA TYR A 74 -15.33 3.74 1.93
C TYR A 74 -15.28 4.53 3.24
N PRO A 75 -16.24 5.43 3.47
CA PRO A 75 -16.17 6.37 4.61
C PRO A 75 -16.25 5.69 5.98
N ASN A 76 -16.73 4.46 6.04
CA ASN A 76 -16.87 3.73 7.31
C ASN A 76 -15.63 2.91 7.67
N ILE A 77 -14.61 2.92 6.82
CA ILE A 77 -13.37 2.18 7.05
C ILE A 77 -12.32 3.14 7.62
N SER A 78 -11.63 2.70 8.67
CA SER A 78 -10.50 3.46 9.25
C SER A 78 -9.19 2.87 8.76
N PRO A 79 -8.54 3.48 7.78
CA PRO A 79 -7.24 2.99 7.29
C PRO A 79 -6.09 3.53 8.13
N PHE A 80 -5.13 2.67 8.41
CA PHE A 80 -3.83 3.01 8.98
C PHE A 80 -2.78 2.58 7.97
N VAL A 81 -2.25 3.53 7.23
CA VAL A 81 -1.28 3.26 6.18
C VAL A 81 0.03 3.94 6.52
N ILE A 82 1.11 3.16 6.54
CA ILE A 82 2.43 3.63 6.90
C ILE A 82 3.38 3.29 5.77
N CYS A 83 4.19 4.26 5.34
CA CYS A 83 5.28 4.04 4.40
C CYS A 83 6.57 3.88 5.18
N THR A 84 7.36 2.85 4.83
CA THR A 84 8.70 2.69 5.38
C THR A 84 9.73 3.17 4.36
N THR A 85 10.82 3.76 4.84
CA THR A 85 11.90 4.25 3.99
C THR A 85 13.14 3.39 4.16
N ASP A 86 14.13 3.58 3.27
CA ASP A 86 15.40 2.88 3.35
C ASP A 86 16.22 3.25 4.58
N ARG A 87 15.81 4.29 5.32
CA ARG A 87 16.43 4.70 6.58
C ARG A 87 15.66 4.18 7.80
N ASN A 88 14.78 3.22 7.60
CA ASN A 88 13.93 2.64 8.65
C ASN A 88 13.01 3.67 9.31
N GLU A 89 12.62 4.70 8.56
CA GLU A 89 11.63 5.67 9.02
C GLU A 89 10.22 5.15 8.72
N PHE A 90 9.28 5.48 9.60
CA PHE A 90 7.88 5.10 9.43
C PHE A 90 7.06 6.37 9.26
N ILE A 91 6.52 6.57 8.06
CA ILE A 91 5.81 7.80 7.70
C ILE A 91 4.32 7.49 7.51
N PRO A 92 3.44 7.96 8.41
CA PRO A 92 2.00 7.74 8.23
C PRO A 92 1.49 8.51 7.03
N VAL A 93 0.67 7.85 6.20
CA VAL A 93 0.05 8.47 5.03
C VAL A 93 -1.48 8.44 5.09
N SER A 94 -2.01 7.89 6.16
CA SER A 94 -3.44 8.01 6.45
C SER A 94 -3.70 7.79 7.93
#